data_2a1a6794e778d639cc437dd6d7409948
#
_entry.id   2a1a6794e778d639cc437dd6d7409948
#
_cell.length_a   1.000
_cell.length_b   1.000
_cell.length_c   1.000
_cell.angle_alpha   90.00
_cell.angle_beta   90.00
_cell.angle_gamma   90.00
#
_symmetry.space_group_name_H-M   'P 1'
#
loop_
_entity.id
_entity.type
_entity.pdbx_description
1 polymer ?
#
loop_
_entity_poly.entity_id
_entity_poly.type
_entity_poly.pdbx_seq_one_letter_code
_entity_poly.pdbx_strand_id
1 'polypeptide(L)'
;MKKIIFALVVAMMAMPAFAQQTEPYPYIQVNGRAEKEVTPDEFYLSIVLDESDTKGKVAIAAQRRDMIQALKNIGVDVEKQLKVVDFSSSYFKKTSSLSTAKYQLTLSSPEMVAKTYAALGKLGISNINIDRVSHSKIKELKNAVRVEAMRNAKATATALAEAVGQKVGKCFYIYDSNSDVTPRYYANGLVMRAMAAKADSFEASAEEESLDFKTIKLSYDVSAKFVLE
;
A
#
# COMPACT_ATOMS: atom_id res chain seq x y z
N MET A 1 14.13 -50.80 46.93
CA MET A 1 14.74 -49.62 46.27
C MET A 1 15.31 -49.93 44.87
N LYS A 2 16.06 -51.02 44.66
CA LYS A 2 16.64 -51.40 43.36
C LYS A 2 15.60 -51.62 42.24
N LYS A 3 14.41 -52.17 42.55
CA LYS A 3 13.33 -52.41 41.55
C LYS A 3 12.63 -51.14 41.07
N ILE A 4 12.60 -50.08 41.87
CA ILE A 4 11.99 -48.79 41.52
C ILE A 4 12.92 -47.99 40.57
N ILE A 5 14.24 -48.11 40.81
CA ILE A 5 15.24 -47.44 39.95
C ILE A 5 15.23 -48.05 38.54
N PHE A 6 15.04 -49.36 38.42
CA PHE A 6 14.98 -50.04 37.12
C PHE A 6 13.75 -49.63 36.30
N ALA A 7 12.58 -49.45 36.96
CA ALA A 7 11.36 -48.99 36.33
C ALA A 7 11.48 -47.51 35.82
N LEU A 8 12.22 -46.66 36.54
CA LEU A 8 12.45 -45.27 36.16
C LEU A 8 13.39 -45.15 34.94
N VAL A 9 14.39 -46.01 34.82
CA VAL A 9 15.32 -46.05 33.70
C VAL A 9 14.64 -46.55 32.41
N VAL A 10 13.71 -47.52 32.51
CA VAL A 10 12.94 -48.00 31.35
C VAL A 10 11.93 -46.95 30.85
N ALA A 11 11.35 -46.14 31.74
CA ALA A 11 10.43 -45.07 31.38
C ALA A 11 11.11 -43.89 30.64
N MET A 12 12.41 -43.67 30.87
CA MET A 12 13.18 -42.64 30.17
C MET A 12 13.54 -43.03 28.72
N MET A 13 13.45 -44.28 28.33
CA MET A 13 13.73 -44.73 26.96
C MET A 13 12.50 -44.66 26.02
N ALA A 14 11.34 -44.33 26.51
CA ALA A 14 10.12 -44.13 25.73
C ALA A 14 9.97 -42.67 25.29
N MET A 15 11.03 -42.01 24.86
CA MET A 15 10.86 -40.76 24.10
C MET A 15 10.23 -41.12 22.77
N PRO A 16 9.07 -40.56 22.41
CA PRO A 16 8.54 -40.75 21.06
C PRO A 16 9.60 -40.17 20.10
N ALA A 17 10.16 -41.03 19.26
CA ALA A 17 10.90 -40.56 18.12
C ALA A 17 9.92 -39.69 17.34
N PHE A 18 10.09 -38.38 17.43
CA PHE A 18 9.43 -37.45 16.49
C PHE A 18 9.86 -37.93 15.12
N ALA A 19 8.98 -38.65 14.45
CA ALA A 19 9.18 -39.07 13.08
C ALA A 19 9.39 -37.76 12.30
N GLN A 20 10.63 -37.47 11.93
CA GLN A 20 10.90 -36.44 10.95
C GLN A 20 10.05 -36.84 9.75
N GLN A 21 9.07 -36.01 9.38
CA GLN A 21 8.30 -36.22 8.17
C GLN A 21 9.28 -36.13 7.00
N THR A 22 9.80 -37.30 6.62
CA THR A 22 10.61 -37.43 5.43
C THR A 22 9.63 -37.35 4.25
N GLU A 23 9.80 -36.34 3.43
CA GLU A 23 9.01 -36.22 2.19
C GLU A 23 9.14 -37.52 1.38
N PRO A 24 8.04 -38.13 0.94
CA PRO A 24 8.05 -39.49 0.35
C PRO A 24 8.74 -39.56 -1.03
N TYR A 25 9.12 -38.42 -1.60
CA TYR A 25 9.70 -38.32 -2.94
C TYR A 25 10.99 -37.51 -2.93
N PRO A 26 11.96 -37.83 -3.83
CA PRO A 26 13.04 -36.90 -4.11
C PRO A 26 12.43 -35.61 -4.65
N TYR A 27 12.86 -34.47 -4.14
CA TYR A 27 12.31 -33.19 -4.53
C TYR A 27 13.37 -32.09 -4.62
N ILE A 28 13.04 -31.05 -5.37
CA ILE A 28 13.75 -29.79 -5.36
C ILE A 28 12.87 -28.71 -4.76
N GLN A 29 13.43 -27.95 -3.82
CA GLN A 29 12.80 -26.77 -3.27
C GLN A 29 13.46 -25.52 -3.80
N VAL A 30 12.67 -24.61 -4.33
CA VAL A 30 13.14 -23.34 -4.91
C VAL A 30 12.27 -22.19 -4.46
N ASN A 31 12.85 -21.00 -4.52
CA ASN A 31 12.10 -19.75 -4.35
C ASN A 31 11.95 -19.08 -5.71
N GLY A 32 10.74 -18.60 -5.98
CA GLY A 32 10.45 -17.76 -7.13
C GLY A 32 10.16 -16.34 -6.67
N ARG A 33 10.69 -15.38 -7.40
CA ARG A 33 10.46 -13.95 -7.17
C ARG A 33 10.07 -13.27 -8.46
N ALA A 34 9.13 -12.33 -8.35
CA ALA A 34 8.82 -11.41 -9.43
C ALA A 34 8.59 -10.01 -8.89
N GLU A 35 8.94 -9.04 -9.72
CA GLU A 35 8.77 -7.62 -9.42
C GLU A 35 8.19 -6.90 -10.63
N LYS A 36 7.36 -5.88 -10.37
CA LYS A 36 6.81 -5.02 -11.40
C LYS A 36 6.69 -3.60 -10.87
N GLU A 37 7.14 -2.64 -11.65
CA GLU A 37 6.92 -1.23 -11.40
C GLU A 37 5.78 -0.72 -12.26
N VAL A 38 4.89 0.09 -11.66
CA VAL A 38 3.73 0.67 -12.33
C VAL A 38 3.59 2.14 -11.94
N THR A 39 3.22 2.98 -12.90
CA THR A 39 2.92 4.39 -12.63
C THR A 39 1.54 4.48 -11.95
N PRO A 40 1.41 5.24 -10.86
CA PRO A 40 0.12 5.43 -10.21
C PRO A 40 -0.84 6.22 -11.11
N ASP A 41 -2.12 5.83 -11.10
CA ASP A 41 -3.23 6.54 -11.75
C ASP A 41 -4.37 6.87 -10.78
N GLU A 42 -4.17 6.60 -9.49
CA GLU A 42 -5.09 6.96 -8.42
C GLU A 42 -4.33 7.64 -7.27
N PHE A 43 -4.79 8.83 -6.88
CA PHE A 43 -4.20 9.65 -5.83
C PHE A 43 -5.26 9.93 -4.76
N TYR A 44 -4.99 9.53 -3.54
CA TYR A 44 -5.89 9.71 -2.40
C TYR A 44 -5.37 10.83 -1.52
N LEU A 45 -6.06 11.96 -1.54
CA LEU A 45 -5.73 13.14 -0.76
C LEU A 45 -6.61 13.20 0.48
N SER A 46 -6.00 13.54 1.61
CA SER A 46 -6.69 13.93 2.83
C SER A 46 -6.77 15.44 2.88
N ILE A 47 -7.95 15.98 3.06
CA ILE A 47 -8.20 17.41 3.24
C ILE A 47 -8.84 17.59 4.61
N VAL A 48 -8.24 18.40 5.46
CA VAL A 48 -8.78 18.71 6.78
C VAL A 48 -9.19 20.17 6.81
N LEU A 49 -10.46 20.41 7.09
CA LEU A 49 -11.00 21.75 7.39
C LEU A 49 -11.06 21.91 8.89
N ASP A 50 -10.54 23.00 9.40
CA ASP A 50 -10.56 23.31 10.83
C ASP A 50 -10.95 24.78 11.04
N GLU A 51 -11.91 25.03 11.88
CA GLU A 51 -12.33 26.40 12.24
C GLU A 51 -11.22 27.17 12.96
N SER A 52 -10.28 26.46 13.61
CA SER A 52 -9.13 27.07 14.27
C SER A 52 -8.20 27.79 13.29
N ASP A 53 -8.08 27.30 12.05
CA ASP A 53 -7.22 27.89 11.01
C ASP A 53 -7.67 29.34 10.67
N THR A 54 -8.97 29.62 10.81
CA THR A 54 -9.56 30.93 10.61
C THR A 54 -9.82 31.67 11.93
N LYS A 55 -9.27 31.18 13.06
CA LYS A 55 -9.53 31.70 14.42
C LYS A 55 -11.02 31.74 14.75
N GLY A 56 -11.81 30.79 14.24
CA GLY A 56 -13.25 30.71 14.41
C GLY A 56 -14.06 31.73 13.62
N LYS A 57 -13.44 32.49 12.71
CA LYS A 57 -14.13 33.55 11.93
C LYS A 57 -14.96 32.98 10.79
N VAL A 58 -14.57 31.83 10.23
CA VAL A 58 -15.29 31.15 9.14
C VAL A 58 -15.77 29.79 9.61
N ALA A 59 -17.08 29.62 9.66
CA ALA A 59 -17.69 28.36 10.05
C ALA A 59 -17.32 27.24 9.06
N ILE A 60 -17.19 26.01 9.58
CA ILE A 60 -16.85 24.81 8.77
C ILE A 60 -17.79 24.63 7.57
N ALA A 61 -19.08 24.96 7.72
CA ALA A 61 -20.06 24.86 6.65
C ALA A 61 -19.77 25.82 5.47
N ALA A 62 -19.21 27.01 5.75
CA ALA A 62 -18.78 27.95 4.73
C ALA A 62 -17.50 27.46 4.06
N GLN A 63 -16.48 27.08 4.82
CA GLN A 63 -15.24 26.50 4.29
C GLN A 63 -15.52 25.30 3.37
N ARG A 64 -16.45 24.43 3.77
CA ARG A 64 -16.89 23.28 2.97
C ARG A 64 -17.52 23.69 1.65
N ARG A 65 -18.41 24.68 1.64
CA ARG A 65 -19.06 25.17 0.41
C ARG A 65 -18.02 25.72 -0.56
N ASP A 66 -17.12 26.53 -0.06
CA ASP A 66 -16.06 27.17 -0.85
C ASP A 66 -15.10 26.12 -1.42
N MET A 67 -14.71 25.13 -0.61
CA MET A 67 -13.92 23.97 -1.05
C MET A 67 -14.63 23.19 -2.17
N ILE A 68 -15.91 22.84 -1.98
CA ILE A 68 -16.68 22.10 -2.99
C ILE A 68 -16.78 22.89 -4.30
N GLN A 69 -17.01 24.20 -4.21
CA GLN A 69 -17.09 25.06 -5.39
C GLN A 69 -15.73 25.13 -6.12
N ALA A 70 -14.65 25.30 -5.39
CA ALA A 70 -13.30 25.31 -5.97
C ALA A 70 -12.95 23.99 -6.66
N LEU A 71 -13.29 22.85 -6.04
CA LEU A 71 -13.07 21.52 -6.64
C LEU A 71 -13.90 21.34 -7.91
N LYS A 72 -15.15 21.74 -7.92
CA LYS A 72 -16.00 21.71 -9.13
C LYS A 72 -15.44 22.58 -10.26
N ASN A 73 -14.93 23.77 -9.95
CA ASN A 73 -14.36 24.70 -10.92
C ASN A 73 -13.13 24.14 -11.65
N ILE A 74 -12.37 23.24 -11.01
CA ILE A 74 -11.24 22.56 -11.64
C ILE A 74 -11.61 21.22 -12.29
N GLY A 75 -12.90 20.87 -12.35
CA GLY A 75 -13.39 19.67 -13.02
C GLY A 75 -13.50 18.41 -12.16
N VAL A 76 -13.44 18.53 -10.84
CA VAL A 76 -13.61 17.38 -9.92
C VAL A 76 -15.09 17.01 -9.80
N ASP A 77 -15.45 15.75 -10.02
CA ASP A 77 -16.76 15.19 -9.70
C ASP A 77 -16.85 14.92 -8.18
N VAL A 78 -17.26 15.95 -7.45
CA VAL A 78 -17.29 15.88 -5.97
C VAL A 78 -18.25 14.81 -5.44
N GLU A 79 -19.25 14.39 -6.20
CA GLU A 79 -20.19 13.35 -5.76
C GLU A 79 -19.55 11.98 -5.76
N LYS A 80 -18.67 11.72 -6.73
CA LYS A 80 -17.97 10.43 -6.86
C LYS A 80 -16.61 10.42 -6.17
N GLN A 81 -15.88 11.55 -6.22
CA GLN A 81 -14.48 11.62 -5.85
C GLN A 81 -14.23 12.14 -4.44
N LEU A 82 -15.17 12.91 -3.84
CA LEU A 82 -15.02 13.47 -2.50
C LEU A 82 -15.86 12.71 -1.48
N LYS A 83 -15.22 12.18 -0.43
CA LYS A 83 -15.89 11.46 0.66
C LYS A 83 -15.60 12.14 1.99
N VAL A 84 -16.60 12.22 2.85
CA VAL A 84 -16.41 12.60 4.26
C VAL A 84 -15.85 11.39 4.99
N VAL A 85 -14.71 11.55 5.64
CA VAL A 85 -14.05 10.48 6.42
C VAL A 85 -14.39 10.64 7.90
N ASP A 86 -14.35 11.89 8.39
CA ASP A 86 -14.65 12.18 9.77
C ASP A 86 -15.24 13.60 9.89
N PHE A 87 -16.15 13.75 10.80
CA PHE A 87 -16.73 15.03 11.19
C PHE A 87 -16.82 15.06 12.71
N SER A 88 -15.94 15.82 13.34
CA SER A 88 -15.97 16.01 14.79
C SER A 88 -16.31 17.46 15.13
N SER A 89 -17.25 17.64 16.03
CA SER A 89 -17.45 18.89 16.73
C SER A 89 -17.33 18.61 18.21
N SER A 90 -16.60 19.43 18.94
CA SER A 90 -16.55 19.34 20.39
C SER A 90 -17.87 19.84 21.02
N TYR A 91 -18.97 19.30 20.53
CA TYR A 91 -20.35 19.68 20.86
C TYR A 91 -20.70 19.57 22.38
N PHE A 92 -19.89 18.84 23.13
CA PHE A 92 -20.13 18.58 24.57
C PHE A 92 -19.29 19.44 25.53
N LYS A 93 -18.47 20.36 25.05
CA LYS A 93 -17.74 21.28 25.92
C LYS A 93 -18.45 22.66 25.96
N LYS A 94 -18.75 23.14 27.13
CA LYS A 94 -19.41 24.43 27.41
C LYS A 94 -18.65 25.71 26.98
N THR A 95 -17.51 25.58 26.29
CA THR A 95 -16.68 26.66 25.76
C THR A 95 -16.48 26.44 24.28
N SER A 96 -16.79 27.45 23.47
CA SER A 96 -16.67 27.54 21.99
C SER A 96 -15.96 26.36 21.32
N SER A 97 -16.73 25.40 20.89
CA SER A 97 -16.20 24.21 20.24
C SER A 97 -15.98 24.51 18.76
N LEU A 98 -14.73 24.60 18.37
CA LEU A 98 -14.35 24.66 16.97
C LEU A 98 -14.58 23.29 16.32
N SER A 99 -15.13 23.29 15.11
CA SER A 99 -15.44 22.07 14.37
C SER A 99 -14.30 21.73 13.42
N THR A 100 -14.07 20.42 13.25
CA THR A 100 -13.09 19.89 12.30
C THR A 100 -13.78 18.87 11.40
N ALA A 101 -13.48 18.88 10.11
CA ALA A 101 -13.99 17.90 9.15
C ALA A 101 -12.86 17.36 8.27
N LYS A 102 -12.78 16.05 8.16
CA LYS A 102 -11.82 15.36 7.32
C LYS A 102 -12.49 14.77 6.09
N TYR A 103 -11.92 15.05 4.94
CA TYR A 103 -12.37 14.56 3.65
C TYR A 103 -11.28 13.73 2.98
N GLN A 104 -11.69 12.74 2.21
CA GLN A 104 -10.82 12.04 1.27
C GLN A 104 -11.24 12.40 -0.14
N LEU A 105 -10.29 12.89 -0.93
CA LEU A 105 -10.47 13.17 -2.34
C LEU A 105 -9.66 12.18 -3.16
N THR A 106 -10.30 11.55 -4.16
CA THR A 106 -9.62 10.62 -5.08
C THR A 106 -9.48 11.28 -6.44
N LEU A 107 -8.26 11.40 -6.93
CA LEU A 107 -7.92 12.01 -8.22
C LEU A 107 -7.24 10.99 -9.13
N SER A 108 -7.34 11.20 -10.45
CA SER A 108 -6.87 10.26 -11.47
C SER A 108 -5.57 10.67 -12.16
N SER A 109 -5.05 11.85 -11.87
CA SER A 109 -3.80 12.32 -12.52
C SER A 109 -2.99 13.28 -11.63
N PRO A 110 -1.65 13.34 -11.85
CA PRO A 110 -0.77 14.30 -11.18
C PRO A 110 -1.19 15.76 -11.40
N GLU A 111 -1.66 16.11 -12.61
CA GLU A 111 -2.09 17.47 -12.93
C GLU A 111 -3.31 17.88 -12.09
N MET A 112 -4.25 16.95 -11.88
CA MET A 112 -5.40 17.21 -11.01
C MET A 112 -4.99 17.40 -9.56
N VAL A 113 -3.96 16.70 -9.10
CA VAL A 113 -3.37 16.91 -7.77
C VAL A 113 -2.83 18.34 -7.67
N ALA A 114 -2.01 18.79 -8.64
CA ALA A 114 -1.45 20.13 -8.66
C ALA A 114 -2.55 21.23 -8.69
N LYS A 115 -3.54 21.07 -9.59
CA LYS A 115 -4.69 21.99 -9.66
C LYS A 115 -5.47 22.06 -8.36
N THR A 116 -5.63 20.93 -7.67
CA THR A 116 -6.32 20.86 -6.39
C THR A 116 -5.56 21.64 -5.30
N TYR A 117 -4.25 21.43 -5.18
CA TYR A 117 -3.43 22.18 -4.23
C TYR A 117 -3.49 23.69 -4.50
N ALA A 118 -3.37 24.10 -5.77
CA ALA A 118 -3.46 25.50 -6.14
C ALA A 118 -4.84 26.11 -5.85
N ALA A 119 -5.93 25.39 -6.16
CA ALA A 119 -7.29 25.87 -5.95
C ALA A 119 -7.64 26.01 -4.45
N LEU A 120 -7.26 25.03 -3.64
CA LEU A 120 -7.54 25.05 -2.21
C LEU A 120 -6.60 25.99 -1.44
N GLY A 121 -5.36 26.13 -1.91
CA GLY A 121 -4.41 27.11 -1.37
C GLY A 121 -4.92 28.56 -1.46
N LYS A 122 -5.60 28.93 -2.59
CA LYS A 122 -6.26 30.24 -2.73
C LYS A 122 -7.35 30.50 -1.71
N LEU A 123 -7.94 29.46 -1.13
CA LEU A 123 -8.94 29.56 -0.06
C LEU A 123 -8.31 29.54 1.34
N GLY A 124 -6.98 29.45 1.44
CA GLY A 124 -6.28 29.31 2.70
C GLY A 124 -6.39 27.91 3.32
N ILE A 125 -6.86 26.91 2.57
CA ILE A 125 -6.93 25.51 3.01
C ILE A 125 -5.55 24.89 2.76
N SER A 126 -4.74 24.79 3.80
CA SER A 126 -3.35 24.32 3.73
C SER A 126 -3.15 22.89 4.25
N ASN A 127 -4.12 22.36 5.01
CA ASN A 127 -4.01 21.01 5.57
C ASN A 127 -4.48 19.96 4.55
N ILE A 128 -3.67 19.77 3.51
CA ILE A 128 -3.89 18.82 2.42
C ILE A 128 -2.68 17.89 2.36
N ASN A 129 -2.91 16.59 2.38
CA ASN A 129 -1.86 15.59 2.31
C ASN A 129 -2.24 14.49 1.33
N ILE A 130 -1.25 13.91 0.65
CA ILE A 130 -1.43 12.68 -0.12
C ILE A 130 -1.26 11.51 0.86
N ASP A 131 -2.38 10.86 1.19
CA ASP A 131 -2.38 9.72 2.10
C ASP A 131 -1.77 8.48 1.45
N ARG A 132 -2.09 8.26 0.19
CA ARG A 132 -1.56 7.14 -0.61
C ARG A 132 -1.73 7.39 -2.11
N VAL A 133 -0.96 6.65 -2.89
CA VAL A 133 -1.15 6.51 -4.32
C VAL A 133 -1.50 5.05 -4.64
N SER A 134 -2.19 4.79 -5.74
CA SER A 134 -2.59 3.45 -6.16
C SER A 134 -2.64 3.36 -7.69
N HIS A 135 -3.06 2.20 -8.18
CA HIS A 135 -3.36 1.99 -9.58
C HIS A 135 -4.73 1.33 -9.70
N SER A 136 -5.56 1.80 -10.63
CA SER A 136 -6.93 1.31 -10.85
C SER A 136 -7.00 -0.23 -11.04
N LYS A 137 -5.97 -0.81 -11.68
CA LYS A 137 -5.83 -2.26 -11.90
C LYS A 137 -4.89 -2.94 -10.90
N ILE A 138 -4.72 -2.38 -9.69
CA ILE A 138 -3.75 -2.89 -8.71
C ILE A 138 -3.96 -4.36 -8.36
N LYS A 139 -5.20 -4.84 -8.30
CA LYS A 139 -5.53 -6.25 -8.00
C LYS A 139 -5.08 -7.18 -9.12
N GLU A 140 -5.31 -6.80 -10.37
CA GLU A 140 -4.90 -7.57 -11.56
C GLU A 140 -3.36 -7.61 -11.65
N LEU A 141 -2.71 -6.48 -11.42
CA LEU A 141 -1.25 -6.37 -11.43
C LEU A 141 -0.62 -7.22 -10.32
N LYS A 142 -1.17 -7.22 -9.11
CA LYS A 142 -0.72 -8.09 -8.03
C LYS A 142 -0.85 -9.58 -8.40
N ASN A 143 -1.95 -9.98 -9.01
CA ASN A 143 -2.15 -11.36 -9.45
C ASN A 143 -1.17 -11.75 -10.56
N ALA A 144 -0.89 -10.85 -11.50
CA ALA A 144 0.09 -11.10 -12.54
C ALA A 144 1.50 -11.33 -11.95
N VAL A 145 1.91 -10.55 -10.96
CA VAL A 145 3.19 -10.70 -10.26
C VAL A 145 3.27 -12.03 -9.51
N ARG A 146 2.18 -12.47 -8.86
CA ARG A 146 2.11 -13.79 -8.19
C ARG A 146 2.33 -14.94 -9.18
N VAL A 147 1.62 -14.90 -10.31
CA VAL A 147 1.74 -15.92 -11.35
C VAL A 147 3.15 -15.96 -11.92
N GLU A 148 3.75 -14.80 -12.14
CA GLU A 148 5.10 -14.68 -12.66
C GLU A 148 6.14 -15.22 -11.67
N ALA A 149 6.03 -14.97 -10.40
CA ALA A 149 6.88 -15.53 -9.36
C ALA A 149 6.85 -17.07 -9.36
N MET A 150 5.65 -17.67 -9.52
CA MET A 150 5.52 -19.12 -9.62
C MET A 150 6.14 -19.68 -10.91
N ARG A 151 6.01 -18.97 -12.04
CA ARG A 151 6.70 -19.35 -13.28
C ARG A 151 8.21 -19.31 -13.11
N ASN A 152 8.74 -18.30 -12.46
CA ASN A 152 10.16 -18.15 -12.17
C ASN A 152 10.66 -19.28 -11.23
N ALA A 153 9.86 -19.65 -10.20
CA ALA A 153 10.17 -20.80 -9.36
C ALA A 153 10.28 -22.09 -10.19
N LYS A 154 9.32 -22.35 -11.07
CA LYS A 154 9.34 -23.54 -11.95
C LYS A 154 10.53 -23.51 -12.90
N ALA A 155 10.82 -22.37 -13.52
CA ALA A 155 11.98 -22.23 -14.43
C ALA A 155 13.30 -22.50 -13.71
N THR A 156 13.46 -21.96 -12.49
CA THR A 156 14.64 -22.22 -11.65
C THR A 156 14.75 -23.70 -11.30
N ALA A 157 13.65 -24.34 -10.88
CA ALA A 157 13.66 -25.77 -10.58
C ALA A 157 14.08 -26.61 -11.80
N THR A 158 13.54 -26.29 -12.98
CA THR A 158 13.85 -26.97 -14.23
C THR A 158 15.33 -26.85 -14.57
N ALA A 159 15.89 -25.65 -14.56
CA ALA A 159 17.29 -25.42 -14.87
C ALA A 159 18.25 -26.17 -13.92
N LEU A 160 17.92 -26.19 -12.62
CA LEU A 160 18.76 -26.90 -11.62
C LEU A 160 18.63 -28.41 -11.73
N ALA A 161 17.45 -28.97 -12.01
CA ALA A 161 17.27 -30.41 -12.22
C ALA A 161 18.00 -30.90 -13.48
N GLU A 162 17.87 -30.18 -14.59
CA GLU A 162 18.55 -30.50 -15.84
C GLU A 162 20.09 -30.49 -15.69
N ALA A 163 20.65 -29.57 -14.92
CA ALA A 163 22.08 -29.49 -14.65
C ALA A 163 22.63 -30.72 -13.96
N VAL A 164 21.79 -31.51 -13.28
CA VAL A 164 22.19 -32.79 -12.63
C VAL A 164 21.59 -34.01 -13.33
N GLY A 165 21.07 -33.82 -14.55
CA GLY A 165 20.54 -34.92 -15.38
C GLY A 165 19.15 -35.44 -14.94
N GLN A 166 18.40 -34.64 -14.15
CA GLN A 166 17.07 -34.97 -13.67
C GLN A 166 16.01 -34.09 -14.35
N LYS A 167 14.75 -34.48 -14.22
CA LYS A 167 13.60 -33.69 -14.70
C LYS A 167 12.74 -33.22 -13.55
N VAL A 168 12.04 -32.08 -13.77
CA VAL A 168 11.07 -31.56 -12.82
C VAL A 168 9.70 -32.13 -13.12
N GLY A 169 9.15 -32.85 -12.14
CA GLY A 169 7.80 -33.38 -12.16
C GLY A 169 6.76 -32.37 -11.60
N LYS A 170 5.72 -32.90 -10.97
CA LYS A 170 4.62 -32.09 -10.43
C LYS A 170 5.06 -31.24 -9.21
N CYS A 171 4.48 -30.05 -9.10
CA CYS A 171 4.55 -29.28 -7.86
C CYS A 171 3.59 -29.91 -6.84
N PHE A 172 4.08 -30.22 -5.64
CA PHE A 172 3.26 -30.82 -4.59
C PHE A 172 3.15 -29.92 -3.34
N TYR A 173 3.94 -28.85 -3.27
CA TYR A 173 3.89 -27.90 -2.16
C TYR A 173 4.15 -26.49 -2.65
N ILE A 174 3.31 -25.55 -2.21
CA ILE A 174 3.47 -24.13 -2.46
C ILE A 174 3.32 -23.44 -1.12
N TYR A 175 4.30 -22.64 -0.75
CA TYR A 175 4.25 -21.81 0.44
C TYR A 175 4.26 -20.34 0.03
N ASP A 176 3.13 -19.69 0.29
CA ASP A 176 2.95 -18.27 0.13
C ASP A 176 3.15 -17.59 1.50
N SER A 177 4.33 -17.02 1.71
CA SER A 177 4.67 -16.31 2.94
C SER A 177 4.06 -14.91 2.99
N ASN A 178 3.59 -14.40 1.85
CA ASN A 178 3.04 -13.07 1.74
C ASN A 178 1.52 -13.14 1.62
N SER A 179 0.81 -12.85 2.69
CA SER A 179 -0.64 -12.74 2.67
C SER A 179 -1.12 -11.62 1.72
N ASP A 180 -0.26 -10.67 1.36
CA ASP A 180 -0.52 -9.65 0.34
C ASP A 180 0.76 -9.16 -0.34
N VAL A 181 0.66 -8.85 -1.64
CA VAL A 181 1.70 -8.11 -2.38
C VAL A 181 1.69 -6.69 -1.83
N THR A 182 2.69 -6.38 -1.00
CA THR A 182 2.77 -5.07 -0.36
C THR A 182 3.31 -4.05 -1.36
N PRO A 183 2.50 -3.07 -1.79
CA PRO A 183 3.04 -1.97 -2.57
C PRO A 183 3.93 -1.12 -1.67
N ARG A 184 5.17 -0.93 -2.05
CA ARG A 184 6.03 0.05 -1.38
C ARG A 184 5.80 1.41 -2.00
N TYR A 185 5.16 2.28 -1.23
CA TYR A 185 4.96 3.67 -1.60
C TYR A 185 6.18 4.48 -1.13
N TYR A 186 6.88 5.06 -2.05
CA TYR A 186 7.91 6.05 -1.71
C TYR A 186 7.29 7.45 -1.80
N ALA A 187 6.59 7.87 -0.74
CA ALA A 187 6.18 9.25 -0.61
C ALA A 187 7.43 10.13 -0.37
N ASN A 188 7.81 10.93 -1.36
CA ASN A 188 8.85 11.94 -1.15
C ASN A 188 8.24 13.13 -0.41
N GLY A 189 8.43 13.21 0.88
CA GLY A 189 8.05 14.38 1.69
C GLY A 189 8.73 15.71 1.27
N LEU A 190 9.72 15.64 0.36
CA LEU A 190 10.41 16.81 -0.17
C LEU A 190 9.61 17.57 -1.24
N VAL A 191 8.82 16.86 -2.08
CA VAL A 191 8.00 17.49 -3.13
C VAL A 191 6.85 18.30 -2.51
N MET A 192 6.27 17.82 -1.41
CA MET A 192 5.17 18.51 -0.72
C MET A 192 5.61 19.81 -0.02
N ARG A 193 6.83 19.86 0.52
CA ARG A 193 7.39 21.09 1.11
C ARG A 193 7.70 22.16 0.06
N ALA A 194 8.14 21.76 -1.13
CA ALA A 194 8.40 22.68 -2.23
C ALA A 194 7.10 23.32 -2.76
N MET A 195 5.99 22.56 -2.79
CA MET A 195 4.67 23.06 -3.21
C MET A 195 4.07 24.05 -2.20
N ALA A 196 4.16 23.77 -0.91
CA ALA A 196 3.67 24.66 0.14
C ALA A 196 4.47 25.98 0.20
N ALA A 197 5.77 25.95 -0.08
CA ALA A 197 6.63 27.14 -0.09
C ALA A 197 6.48 28.00 -1.35
N LYS A 198 6.01 27.44 -2.49
CA LYS A 198 5.78 28.16 -3.75
C LYS A 198 4.37 28.74 -3.90
N ALA A 199 3.43 28.41 -3.03
CA ALA A 199 2.07 28.96 -3.11
C ALA A 199 2.02 30.50 -2.99
N ASP A 200 3.02 31.11 -2.36
CA ASP A 200 3.14 32.57 -2.24
C ASP A 200 3.81 33.28 -3.45
N SER A 201 4.31 32.52 -4.45
CA SER A 201 5.05 33.10 -5.59
C SER A 201 4.49 32.72 -6.97
N PHE A 202 3.23 32.30 -7.07
CA PHE A 202 2.64 31.74 -8.29
C PHE A 202 2.05 32.79 -9.26
N GLU A 203 2.72 33.94 -9.46
CA GLU A 203 2.34 34.90 -10.51
C GLU A 203 3.26 34.94 -11.74
N ALA A 204 4.29 34.13 -11.84
CA ALA A 204 5.19 34.19 -13.00
C ALA A 204 5.78 32.82 -13.35
N SER A 205 5.21 32.22 -14.31
CA SER A 205 5.69 31.22 -15.28
C SER A 205 4.83 29.97 -15.31
N ALA A 206 3.96 29.93 -16.33
CA ALA A 206 3.26 28.72 -16.75
C ALA A 206 4.21 27.78 -17.54
N GLU A 207 5.29 27.36 -16.94
CA GLU A 207 5.96 26.13 -17.33
C GLU A 207 5.30 25.01 -16.51
N GLU A 208 4.67 24.07 -17.20
CA GLU A 208 4.06 22.86 -16.62
C GLU A 208 5.16 22.06 -15.90
N GLU A 209 5.42 22.37 -14.63
CA GLU A 209 6.17 21.48 -13.76
C GLU A 209 5.32 20.23 -13.57
N SER A 210 5.55 19.22 -14.39
CA SER A 210 4.92 17.92 -14.25
C SER A 210 5.32 17.33 -12.88
N LEU A 211 4.32 17.08 -12.03
CA LEU A 211 4.55 16.35 -10.79
C LEU A 211 4.90 14.90 -11.15
N ASP A 212 6.15 14.55 -11.00
CA ASP A 212 6.59 13.17 -11.20
C ASP A 212 6.41 12.39 -9.91
N PHE A 213 5.45 11.49 -9.91
CA PHE A 213 5.23 10.56 -8.81
C PHE A 213 6.03 9.29 -9.04
N LYS A 214 6.77 8.86 -8.01
CA LYS A 214 7.49 7.59 -8.06
C LYS A 214 6.56 6.43 -8.37
N THR A 215 7.08 5.49 -9.13
CA THR A 215 6.40 4.23 -9.47
C THR A 215 6.06 3.42 -8.21
N ILE A 216 4.97 2.67 -8.28
CA ILE A 216 4.59 1.68 -7.28
C ILE A 216 5.34 0.40 -7.62
N LYS A 217 6.23 -0.06 -6.73
CA LYS A 217 6.92 -1.33 -6.89
C LYS A 217 6.09 -2.45 -6.25
N LEU A 218 5.67 -3.40 -7.07
CA LEU A 218 5.04 -4.64 -6.65
C LEU A 218 6.09 -5.73 -6.62
N SER A 219 6.23 -6.44 -5.51
CA SER A 219 7.12 -7.60 -5.41
C SER A 219 6.41 -8.76 -4.72
N TYR A 220 6.72 -9.97 -5.14
CA TYR A 220 6.18 -11.19 -4.58
C TYR A 220 7.21 -12.31 -4.57
N ASP A 221 7.29 -13.01 -3.45
CA ASP A 221 8.18 -14.15 -3.23
C ASP A 221 7.33 -15.37 -2.87
N VAL A 222 7.67 -16.53 -3.45
CA VAL A 222 6.99 -17.80 -3.20
C VAL A 222 8.00 -18.92 -3.11
N SER A 223 7.78 -19.86 -2.19
CA SER A 223 8.56 -21.10 -2.12
C SER A 223 7.74 -22.26 -2.65
N ALA A 224 8.36 -23.12 -3.46
CA ALA A 224 7.69 -24.28 -4.04
C ALA A 224 8.59 -25.52 -4.01
N LYS A 225 7.96 -26.70 -3.84
CA LYS A 225 8.60 -27.99 -3.95
C LYS A 225 8.07 -28.75 -5.15
N PHE A 226 8.98 -29.26 -5.94
CA PHE A 226 8.69 -30.08 -7.13
C PHE A 226 9.30 -31.47 -6.97
N VAL A 227 8.60 -32.49 -7.43
CA VAL A 227 9.14 -33.84 -7.50
C VAL A 227 10.29 -33.84 -8.52
N LEU A 228 11.35 -34.60 -8.24
CA LEU A 228 12.44 -34.90 -9.20
C LEU A 228 12.17 -36.26 -9.83
N GLU A 229 12.34 -36.35 -11.16
CA GLU A 229 12.14 -37.53 -11.98
C GLU A 229 13.43 -37.86 -12.77
#